data_4ac724497765f95500089cc4452db926
#
_entry.id   4ac724497765f95500089cc4452db926
#
_cell.length_a   1.000
_cell.length_b   1.000
_cell.length_c   1.000
_cell.angle_alpha   90.00
_cell.angle_beta   90.00
_cell.angle_gamma   90.00
#
_symmetry.space_group_name_H-M   'P 1'
#
loop_
_entity.id
_entity.type
_entity.pdbx_description
1 polymer ?
#
loop_
_entity_poly.entity_id
_entity_poly.type
_entity_poly.pdbx_seq_one_letter_code
_entity_poly.pdbx_strand_id
1 'polypeptide(L)'
;MSKWLRLLLLCSVLVGCGTKFVYHNLDWFVIEFAEDYVDLNDQQTALIEQAMPNLLQWHRTEELPLYVEQIDELLVLPLRDVSVEQIALYRDRARTHYERLVRRVLPDVTVIAGTLNADQTEQFMEAVLKRHEKFAKKYRAMDEPELRQFYQERVEEDLEQWLGSLTPEQKTLVKEWSLNIQSTISDWMVVQVIFREQIQLLFDKRHQPEQFQTHLEQLLLNSEHYYSPILKAKLAYNRELAQRYVVEILRISLPKQQQHFRQELQDWKEIGSDLLATN
;
A
#
# COMPACT_ATOMS: atom_id res chain seq x y z
N MET A 1 -29.81 -7.58 -19.75
CA MET A 1 -28.83 -7.76 -18.63
C MET A 1 -27.47 -7.42 -19.19
N SER A 2 -26.91 -6.31 -18.74
CA SER A 2 -25.73 -5.67 -19.31
C SER A 2 -24.47 -6.55 -19.11
N LYS A 3 -23.56 -6.54 -20.10
CA LYS A 3 -22.25 -7.25 -20.05
C LYS A 3 -21.45 -6.88 -18.80
N TRP A 4 -21.66 -5.67 -18.27
CA TRP A 4 -21.07 -5.14 -17.04
C TRP A 4 -21.51 -5.89 -15.77
N LEU A 5 -22.78 -6.34 -15.71
CA LEU A 5 -23.29 -7.10 -14.56
C LEU A 5 -22.68 -8.51 -14.50
N ARG A 6 -22.34 -9.10 -15.67
CA ARG A 6 -21.63 -10.39 -15.73
C ARG A 6 -20.16 -10.24 -15.37
N LEU A 7 -19.52 -9.10 -15.70
CA LEU A 7 -18.17 -8.78 -15.27
C LEU A 7 -18.07 -8.58 -13.75
N LEU A 8 -19.05 -7.84 -13.17
CA LEU A 8 -19.13 -7.66 -11.71
C LEU A 8 -19.37 -8.98 -10.95
N LEU A 9 -20.23 -9.85 -11.50
CA LEU A 9 -20.44 -11.19 -10.91
C LEU A 9 -19.23 -12.11 -11.06
N LEU A 10 -18.43 -11.95 -12.11
CA LEU A 10 -17.14 -12.66 -12.26
C LEU A 10 -16.09 -12.15 -11.25
N CYS A 11 -16.08 -10.85 -10.95
CA CYS A 11 -15.15 -10.27 -9.98
C CYS A 11 -15.44 -10.69 -8.53
N SER A 12 -16.70 -10.96 -8.17
CA SER A 12 -17.06 -11.34 -6.80
C SER A 12 -16.74 -12.81 -6.43
N VAL A 13 -16.54 -13.68 -7.44
CA VAL A 13 -16.12 -15.08 -7.23
C VAL A 13 -14.59 -15.24 -7.27
N LEU A 14 -13.85 -14.17 -7.59
CA LEU A 14 -12.42 -14.23 -7.95
C LEU A 14 -11.45 -13.71 -6.87
N VAL A 15 -11.88 -13.33 -5.66
CA VAL A 15 -10.92 -12.80 -4.68
C VAL A 15 -9.81 -13.82 -4.41
N GLY A 16 -10.11 -15.07 -4.13
CA GLY A 16 -9.10 -16.11 -3.92
C GLY A 16 -8.38 -16.56 -5.19
N CYS A 17 -9.10 -16.79 -6.29
CA CYS A 17 -8.50 -17.23 -7.56
C CYS A 17 -7.70 -16.10 -8.22
N GLY A 18 -8.16 -14.84 -8.11
CA GLY A 18 -7.47 -13.68 -8.67
C GLY A 18 -6.13 -13.40 -7.97
N THR A 19 -6.09 -13.48 -6.64
CA THR A 19 -4.85 -13.27 -5.88
C THR A 19 -3.81 -14.33 -6.19
N LYS A 20 -4.20 -15.62 -6.26
CA LYS A 20 -3.30 -16.70 -6.65
C LYS A 20 -2.79 -16.53 -8.09
N PHE A 21 -3.67 -16.14 -9.02
CA PHE A 21 -3.27 -15.85 -10.39
C PHE A 21 -2.24 -14.72 -10.46
N VAL A 22 -2.50 -13.60 -9.78
CA VAL A 22 -1.55 -12.47 -9.70
C VAL A 22 -0.22 -12.93 -9.09
N TYR A 23 -0.25 -13.71 -8.02
CA TYR A 23 0.96 -14.19 -7.35
C TYR A 23 1.82 -15.08 -8.26
N HIS A 24 1.19 -15.97 -9.06
CA HIS A 24 1.91 -16.87 -9.98
C HIS A 24 2.41 -16.16 -11.26
N ASN A 25 1.89 -14.99 -11.57
CA ASN A 25 2.28 -14.18 -12.74
C ASN A 25 2.82 -12.82 -12.30
N LEU A 26 3.43 -12.75 -11.12
CA LEU A 26 3.88 -11.48 -10.53
C LEU A 26 4.98 -10.83 -11.37
N ASP A 27 5.82 -11.60 -12.05
CA ASP A 27 6.80 -11.14 -13.04
C ASP A 27 6.15 -10.29 -14.13
N TRP A 28 5.10 -10.80 -14.76
CA TRP A 28 4.35 -10.06 -15.78
C TRP A 28 3.75 -8.76 -15.22
N PHE A 29 3.12 -8.81 -14.03
CA PHE A 29 2.55 -7.61 -13.40
C PHE A 29 3.61 -6.58 -13.02
N VAL A 30 4.79 -7.01 -12.58
CA VAL A 30 5.91 -6.11 -12.25
C VAL A 30 6.45 -5.44 -13.51
N ILE A 31 6.58 -6.18 -14.62
CA ILE A 31 7.01 -5.65 -15.90
C ILE A 31 6.01 -4.61 -16.41
N GLU A 32 4.72 -4.95 -16.51
CA GLU A 32 3.64 -4.02 -16.90
C GLU A 32 3.62 -2.74 -16.04
N PHE A 33 3.80 -2.90 -14.72
CA PHE A 33 3.89 -1.74 -13.83
C PHE A 33 5.13 -0.89 -14.08
N ALA A 34 6.27 -1.50 -14.38
CA ALA A 34 7.50 -0.77 -14.70
C ALA A 34 7.38 -0.04 -16.05
N GLU A 35 6.70 -0.64 -17.02
CA GLU A 35 6.43 -0.04 -18.34
C GLU A 35 5.50 1.18 -18.27
N ASP A 36 4.72 1.34 -17.21
CA ASP A 36 4.01 2.59 -16.93
C ASP A 36 4.95 3.80 -16.70
N TYR A 37 6.24 3.54 -16.45
CA TYR A 37 7.25 4.56 -16.15
C TYR A 37 8.38 4.63 -17.15
N VAL A 38 8.74 3.50 -17.76
CA VAL A 38 9.91 3.40 -18.64
C VAL A 38 9.76 2.25 -19.63
N ASP A 39 10.06 2.49 -20.89
CA ASP A 39 10.10 1.44 -21.91
C ASP A 39 11.28 0.50 -21.64
N LEU A 40 10.99 -0.72 -21.18
CA LEU A 40 12.02 -1.73 -20.90
C LEU A 40 12.50 -2.40 -22.19
N ASN A 41 13.81 -2.69 -22.29
CA ASN A 41 14.34 -3.56 -23.32
C ASN A 41 14.39 -5.03 -22.85
N ASP A 42 14.63 -5.95 -23.82
CA ASP A 42 14.64 -7.40 -23.56
C ASP A 42 15.61 -7.80 -22.44
N GLN A 43 16.77 -7.13 -22.32
CA GLN A 43 17.73 -7.41 -21.26
C GLN A 43 17.19 -7.01 -19.88
N GLN A 44 16.54 -5.88 -19.78
CA GLN A 44 15.95 -5.38 -18.52
C GLN A 44 14.76 -6.23 -18.10
N THR A 45 13.92 -6.62 -19.04
CA THR A 45 12.82 -7.57 -18.81
C THR A 45 13.37 -8.91 -18.29
N ALA A 46 14.40 -9.45 -18.94
CA ALA A 46 15.04 -10.69 -18.50
C ALA A 46 15.65 -10.60 -17.08
N LEU A 47 16.18 -9.44 -16.67
CA LEU A 47 16.66 -9.24 -15.29
C LEU A 47 15.52 -9.30 -14.27
N ILE A 48 14.36 -8.73 -14.58
CA ILE A 48 13.17 -8.84 -13.73
C ILE A 48 12.72 -10.29 -13.63
N GLU A 49 12.57 -10.97 -14.76
CA GLU A 49 12.15 -12.38 -14.81
C GLU A 49 13.11 -13.31 -14.04
N GLN A 50 14.42 -13.03 -14.07
CA GLN A 50 15.43 -13.80 -13.31
C GLN A 50 15.38 -13.54 -11.80
N ALA A 51 15.04 -12.32 -11.38
CA ALA A 51 14.93 -11.96 -9.96
C ALA A 51 13.68 -12.53 -9.29
N MET A 52 12.57 -12.62 -10.03
CA MET A 52 11.25 -12.98 -9.50
C MET A 52 11.18 -14.35 -8.83
N PRO A 53 11.71 -15.46 -9.37
CA PRO A 53 11.65 -16.76 -8.70
C PRO A 53 12.28 -16.75 -7.30
N ASN A 54 13.43 -16.10 -7.14
CA ASN A 54 14.12 -15.98 -5.86
C ASN A 54 13.36 -15.09 -4.87
N LEU A 55 12.73 -14.02 -5.35
CA LEU A 55 11.88 -13.16 -4.52
C LEU A 55 10.64 -13.90 -4.05
N LEU A 56 9.95 -14.59 -4.95
CA LEU A 56 8.74 -15.37 -4.66
C LEU A 56 9.05 -16.54 -3.70
N GLN A 57 10.18 -17.22 -3.89
CA GLN A 57 10.60 -18.27 -2.98
C GLN A 57 10.85 -17.71 -1.57
N TRP A 58 11.63 -16.62 -1.45
CA TRP A 58 11.88 -15.97 -0.18
C TRP A 58 10.57 -15.50 0.49
N HIS A 59 9.69 -14.84 -0.26
CA HIS A 59 8.40 -14.39 0.25
C HIS A 59 7.56 -15.55 0.79
N ARG A 60 7.54 -16.68 0.08
CA ARG A 60 6.81 -17.89 0.46
C ARG A 60 7.38 -18.56 1.70
N THR A 61 8.72 -18.60 1.83
CA THR A 61 9.35 -19.31 2.95
C THR A 61 9.56 -18.45 4.20
N GLU A 62 9.70 -17.13 4.04
CA GLU A 62 10.10 -16.24 5.12
C GLU A 62 9.01 -15.25 5.56
N GLU A 63 8.21 -14.71 4.60
CA GLU A 63 7.23 -13.68 4.92
C GLU A 63 5.81 -14.25 5.08
N LEU A 64 5.39 -15.10 4.17
CA LEU A 64 4.03 -15.62 4.14
C LEU A 64 3.65 -16.40 5.41
N PRO A 65 4.54 -17.20 6.04
CA PRO A 65 4.27 -17.82 7.35
C PRO A 65 3.96 -16.80 8.44
N LEU A 66 4.68 -15.68 8.45
CA LEU A 66 4.46 -14.61 9.43
C LEU A 66 3.12 -13.89 9.22
N TYR A 67 2.67 -13.75 7.96
CA TYR A 67 1.35 -13.20 7.67
C TYR A 67 0.25 -14.13 8.17
N VAL A 68 0.38 -15.43 7.92
CA VAL A 68 -0.59 -16.44 8.39
C VAL A 68 -0.66 -16.45 9.92
N GLU A 69 0.48 -16.39 10.62
CA GLU A 69 0.54 -16.29 12.08
C GLU A 69 -0.17 -15.04 12.60
N GLN A 70 0.05 -13.88 11.98
CA GLN A 70 -0.65 -12.65 12.37
C GLN A 70 -2.15 -12.71 12.11
N ILE A 71 -2.57 -13.35 11.02
CA ILE A 71 -4.00 -13.57 10.75
C ILE A 71 -4.61 -14.46 11.84
N ASP A 72 -3.90 -15.49 12.31
CA ASP A 72 -4.37 -16.35 13.42
C ASP A 72 -4.55 -15.57 14.72
N GLU A 73 -3.66 -14.65 15.05
CA GLU A 73 -3.81 -13.75 16.17
C GLU A 73 -5.06 -12.85 16.03
N LEU A 74 -5.28 -12.30 14.82
CA LEU A 74 -6.42 -11.42 14.53
C LEU A 74 -7.76 -12.17 14.57
N LEU A 75 -7.80 -13.44 14.15
CA LEU A 75 -9.01 -14.27 14.17
C LEU A 75 -9.57 -14.48 15.58
N VAL A 76 -8.71 -14.51 16.61
CA VAL A 76 -9.11 -14.68 18.02
C VAL A 76 -9.24 -13.36 18.76
N LEU A 77 -8.96 -12.23 18.10
CA LEU A 77 -9.01 -10.90 18.72
C LEU A 77 -10.47 -10.53 19.07
N PRO A 78 -10.77 -10.13 20.32
CA PRO A 78 -12.08 -9.63 20.69
C PRO A 78 -12.23 -8.18 20.17
N LEU A 79 -12.78 -8.00 18.97
CA LEU A 79 -12.83 -6.70 18.26
C LEU A 79 -13.38 -5.54 19.10
N ARG A 80 -14.34 -5.81 19.99
CA ARG A 80 -14.96 -4.77 20.82
C ARG A 80 -14.06 -4.29 21.97
N ASP A 81 -13.04 -5.07 22.30
CA ASP A 81 -12.12 -4.79 23.41
C ASP A 81 -10.72 -4.38 22.92
N VAL A 82 -10.59 -4.16 21.61
CA VAL A 82 -9.32 -3.73 21.00
C VAL A 82 -8.92 -2.36 21.53
N SER A 83 -7.64 -2.23 21.92
CA SER A 83 -7.07 -0.98 22.42
C SER A 83 -6.30 -0.23 21.32
N VAL A 84 -6.03 1.06 21.57
CA VAL A 84 -5.19 1.90 20.69
C VAL A 84 -3.78 1.31 20.56
N GLU A 85 -3.25 0.75 21.65
CA GLU A 85 -1.92 0.13 21.70
C GLU A 85 -1.86 -1.13 20.81
N GLN A 86 -2.94 -1.93 20.79
CA GLN A 86 -3.02 -3.09 19.91
C GLN A 86 -3.09 -2.68 18.43
N ILE A 87 -3.87 -1.65 18.08
CA ILE A 87 -3.87 -1.09 16.72
C ILE A 87 -2.47 -0.59 16.33
N ALA A 88 -1.78 0.10 17.24
CA ALA A 88 -0.41 0.55 17.02
C ALA A 88 0.55 -0.62 16.80
N LEU A 89 0.44 -1.70 17.59
CA LEU A 89 1.26 -2.91 17.45
C LEU A 89 1.10 -3.55 16.07
N TYR A 90 -0.14 -3.77 15.61
CA TYR A 90 -0.37 -4.37 14.28
C TYR A 90 0.12 -3.49 13.14
N ARG A 91 -0.03 -2.16 13.25
CA ARG A 91 0.56 -1.22 12.30
C ARG A 91 2.09 -1.33 12.24
N ASP A 92 2.75 -1.42 13.39
CA ASP A 92 4.22 -1.49 13.45
C ASP A 92 4.73 -2.84 12.92
N ARG A 93 3.98 -3.93 13.11
CA ARG A 93 4.26 -5.22 12.47
C ARG A 93 4.13 -5.13 10.95
N ALA A 94 3.06 -4.52 10.44
CA ALA A 94 2.89 -4.30 9.01
C ALA A 94 4.05 -3.47 8.41
N ARG A 95 4.52 -2.46 9.14
CA ARG A 95 5.73 -1.71 8.76
C ARG A 95 6.97 -2.60 8.70
N THR A 96 7.16 -3.50 9.65
CA THR A 96 8.30 -4.43 9.66
C THR A 96 8.29 -5.33 8.41
N HIS A 97 7.14 -5.84 7.99
CA HIS A 97 7.02 -6.61 6.75
C HIS A 97 7.39 -5.79 5.51
N TYR A 98 6.89 -4.55 5.43
CA TYR A 98 7.27 -3.63 4.36
C TYR A 98 8.78 -3.39 4.32
N GLU A 99 9.42 -3.13 5.46
CA GLU A 99 10.87 -2.90 5.54
C GLU A 99 11.68 -4.13 5.09
N ARG A 100 11.25 -5.34 5.47
CA ARG A 100 11.89 -6.59 5.05
C ARG A 100 11.75 -6.79 3.54
N LEU A 101 10.56 -6.57 2.98
CA LEU A 101 10.33 -6.65 1.54
C LEU A 101 11.21 -5.65 0.78
N VAL A 102 11.25 -4.38 1.20
CA VAL A 102 12.09 -3.36 0.57
C VAL A 102 13.55 -3.80 0.57
N ARG A 103 14.09 -4.21 1.73
CA ARG A 103 15.50 -4.66 1.82
C ARG A 103 15.78 -5.86 0.93
N ARG A 104 14.80 -6.75 0.75
CA ARG A 104 14.95 -7.94 -0.09
C ARG A 104 15.02 -7.59 -1.58
N VAL A 105 14.25 -6.60 -2.04
CA VAL A 105 14.22 -6.22 -3.47
C VAL A 105 15.28 -5.20 -3.86
N LEU A 106 15.86 -4.45 -2.91
CA LEU A 106 16.83 -3.39 -3.16
C LEU A 106 18.01 -3.81 -4.05
N PRO A 107 18.66 -4.97 -3.85
CA PRO A 107 19.78 -5.41 -4.71
C PRO A 107 19.35 -5.58 -6.17
N ASP A 108 18.21 -6.25 -6.40
CA ASP A 108 17.70 -6.51 -7.74
C ASP A 108 17.30 -5.21 -8.46
N VAL A 109 16.60 -4.31 -7.75
CA VAL A 109 16.26 -2.96 -8.27
C VAL A 109 17.53 -2.17 -8.59
N THR A 110 18.57 -2.27 -7.78
CA THR A 110 19.86 -1.59 -8.03
C THR A 110 20.51 -2.07 -9.32
N VAL A 111 20.50 -3.38 -9.56
CA VAL A 111 21.04 -3.97 -10.81
C VAL A 111 20.25 -3.48 -12.01
N ILE A 112 18.92 -3.54 -11.96
CA ILE A 112 18.05 -3.10 -13.07
C ILE A 112 18.23 -1.61 -13.34
N ALA A 113 18.20 -0.77 -12.31
CA ALA A 113 18.39 0.68 -12.45
C ALA A 113 19.74 1.05 -13.07
N GLY A 114 20.79 0.27 -12.76
CA GLY A 114 22.14 0.45 -13.35
C GLY A 114 22.19 0.23 -14.86
N THR A 115 21.20 -0.45 -15.45
CA THR A 115 21.11 -0.69 -16.90
C THR A 115 20.31 0.39 -17.64
N LEU A 116 19.60 1.29 -16.92
CA LEU A 116 18.82 2.34 -17.55
C LEU A 116 19.73 3.35 -18.27
N ASN A 117 19.41 3.64 -19.53
CA ASN A 117 20.07 4.68 -20.29
C ASN A 117 19.53 6.09 -19.95
N ALA A 118 20.04 7.13 -20.59
CA ALA A 118 19.63 8.51 -20.32
C ALA A 118 18.16 8.75 -20.70
N ASP A 119 17.72 8.26 -21.85
CA ASP A 119 16.36 8.46 -22.35
C ASP A 119 15.35 7.75 -21.42
N GLN A 120 15.69 6.56 -20.94
CA GLN A 120 14.84 5.82 -19.99
C GLN A 120 14.74 6.52 -18.61
N THR A 121 15.82 7.13 -18.13
CA THR A 121 15.76 7.92 -16.89
C THR A 121 14.91 9.18 -17.06
N GLU A 122 14.95 9.83 -18.24
CA GLU A 122 14.09 10.95 -18.58
C GLU A 122 12.61 10.53 -18.64
N GLN A 123 12.29 9.43 -19.34
CA GLN A 123 10.93 8.85 -19.39
C GLN A 123 10.39 8.61 -17.98
N PHE A 124 11.20 8.01 -17.11
CA PHE A 124 10.80 7.76 -15.71
C PHE A 124 10.46 9.06 -14.98
N MET A 125 11.30 10.08 -15.11
CA MET A 125 11.10 11.38 -14.47
C MET A 125 9.85 12.10 -14.99
N GLU A 126 9.57 12.01 -16.28
CA GLU A 126 8.34 12.53 -16.90
C GLU A 126 7.10 11.79 -16.39
N ALA A 127 7.15 10.46 -16.30
CA ALA A 127 6.05 9.66 -15.78
C ALA A 127 5.74 10.01 -14.32
N VAL A 128 6.78 10.17 -13.48
CA VAL A 128 6.63 10.64 -12.09
C VAL A 128 6.03 12.03 -12.03
N LEU A 129 6.51 12.98 -12.85
CA LEU A 129 5.96 14.33 -12.92
C LEU A 129 4.47 14.32 -13.28
N LYS A 130 4.12 13.59 -14.34
CA LYS A 130 2.72 13.44 -14.80
C LYS A 130 1.79 12.89 -13.71
N ARG A 131 2.26 11.92 -12.90
CA ARG A 131 1.49 11.40 -11.76
C ARG A 131 1.31 12.45 -10.67
N HIS A 132 2.34 13.24 -10.37
CA HIS A 132 2.27 14.33 -9.40
C HIS A 132 1.34 15.46 -9.88
N GLU A 133 1.34 15.80 -11.16
CA GLU A 133 0.42 16.78 -11.74
C GLU A 133 -1.04 16.30 -11.68
N LYS A 134 -1.27 15.01 -11.96
CA LYS A 134 -2.60 14.38 -11.83
C LYS A 134 -3.10 14.46 -10.38
N PHE A 135 -2.23 14.17 -9.41
CA PHE A 135 -2.54 14.33 -7.99
C PHE A 135 -2.90 15.80 -7.66
N ALA A 136 -2.03 16.73 -8.04
CA ALA A 136 -2.25 18.15 -7.78
C ALA A 136 -3.55 18.65 -8.43
N LYS A 137 -3.84 18.26 -9.68
CA LYS A 137 -5.06 18.62 -10.39
C LYS A 137 -6.30 18.09 -9.67
N LYS A 138 -6.29 16.83 -9.23
CA LYS A 138 -7.42 16.20 -8.51
C LYS A 138 -7.75 16.98 -7.26
N TYR A 139 -6.77 17.25 -6.40
CA TYR A 139 -7.04 17.81 -5.07
C TYR A 139 -7.16 19.34 -5.05
N ARG A 140 -6.57 20.06 -6.01
CA ARG A 140 -6.79 21.50 -6.14
C ARG A 140 -8.21 21.85 -6.65
N ALA A 141 -8.87 20.90 -7.28
CA ALA A 141 -10.25 21.09 -7.76
C ALA A 141 -11.29 20.89 -6.66
N MET A 142 -10.92 20.34 -5.50
CA MET A 142 -11.82 20.10 -4.37
C MET A 142 -11.81 21.28 -3.41
N ASP A 143 -12.98 21.74 -3.03
CA ASP A 143 -13.13 22.63 -1.88
C ASP A 143 -13.08 21.84 -0.55
N GLU A 144 -13.11 22.56 0.59
CA GLU A 144 -13.00 21.90 1.91
C GLU A 144 -14.15 20.92 2.20
N PRO A 145 -15.43 21.23 1.92
CA PRO A 145 -16.53 20.27 2.06
C PRO A 145 -16.36 19.02 1.18
N GLU A 146 -16.00 19.18 -0.09
CA GLU A 146 -15.75 18.07 -1.01
C GLU A 146 -14.60 17.18 -0.54
N LEU A 147 -13.54 17.78 -0.03
CA LEU A 147 -12.39 17.04 0.53
C LEU A 147 -12.79 16.25 1.77
N ARG A 148 -13.61 16.81 2.68
CA ARG A 148 -14.11 16.10 3.87
C ARG A 148 -15.02 14.95 3.50
N GLN A 149 -15.91 15.15 2.51
CA GLN A 149 -16.75 14.09 1.98
C GLN A 149 -15.90 12.98 1.35
N PHE A 150 -14.91 13.33 0.54
CA PHE A 150 -13.98 12.35 -0.07
C PHE A 150 -13.27 11.51 1.00
N TYR A 151 -12.78 12.11 2.09
CA TYR A 151 -12.17 11.35 3.19
C TYR A 151 -13.16 10.42 3.87
N GLN A 152 -14.39 10.90 4.11
CA GLN A 152 -15.44 10.10 4.72
C GLN A 152 -15.78 8.88 3.85
N GLU A 153 -16.10 9.10 2.58
CA GLU A 153 -16.49 8.03 1.63
C GLU A 153 -15.37 6.98 1.53
N ARG A 154 -14.12 7.41 1.43
CA ARG A 154 -12.99 6.50 1.32
C ARG A 154 -12.83 5.61 2.56
N VAL A 155 -12.97 6.17 3.74
CA VAL A 155 -12.86 5.41 4.99
C VAL A 155 -14.08 4.51 5.21
N GLU A 156 -15.29 4.96 4.81
CA GLU A 156 -16.48 4.09 4.82
C GLU A 156 -16.29 2.87 3.92
N GLU A 157 -15.80 3.04 2.68
CA GLU A 157 -15.48 1.94 1.77
C GLU A 157 -14.46 0.95 2.36
N ASP A 158 -13.36 1.45 2.93
CA ASP A 158 -12.32 0.62 3.53
C ASP A 158 -12.85 -0.16 4.76
N LEU A 159 -13.68 0.48 5.58
CA LEU A 159 -14.31 -0.18 6.74
C LEU A 159 -15.39 -1.18 6.31
N GLU A 160 -16.18 -0.88 5.27
CA GLU A 160 -17.22 -1.77 4.76
C GLU A 160 -16.63 -3.05 4.16
N GLN A 161 -15.43 -2.99 3.59
CA GLN A 161 -14.71 -4.19 3.16
C GLN A 161 -14.48 -5.17 4.32
N TRP A 162 -14.08 -4.66 5.50
CA TRP A 162 -13.70 -5.49 6.64
C TRP A 162 -14.84 -5.81 7.60
N LEU A 163 -15.82 -4.92 7.72
CA LEU A 163 -16.92 -5.05 8.67
C LEU A 163 -18.27 -5.36 8.00
N GLY A 164 -18.33 -5.32 6.66
CA GLY A 164 -19.58 -5.28 5.95
C GLY A 164 -20.31 -3.94 6.19
N SER A 165 -21.60 -3.89 5.96
CA SER A 165 -22.36 -2.63 6.04
C SER A 165 -22.22 -1.95 7.40
N LEU A 166 -21.82 -0.66 7.37
CA LEU A 166 -21.71 0.17 8.56
C LEU A 166 -23.07 0.58 9.11
N THR A 167 -23.16 0.70 10.45
CA THR A 167 -24.34 1.28 11.11
C THR A 167 -24.37 2.80 11.01
N PRO A 168 -25.54 3.45 11.20
CA PRO A 168 -25.61 4.93 11.21
C PRO A 168 -24.68 5.57 12.24
N GLU A 169 -24.50 4.92 13.42
CA GLU A 169 -23.60 5.39 14.48
C GLU A 169 -22.14 5.30 14.03
N GLN A 170 -21.74 4.22 13.36
CA GLN A 170 -20.39 4.08 12.81
C GLN A 170 -20.12 5.12 11.71
N LYS A 171 -21.08 5.37 10.81
CA LYS A 171 -20.99 6.44 9.79
C LYS A 171 -20.87 7.83 10.42
N THR A 172 -21.54 8.05 11.56
CA THR A 172 -21.41 9.30 12.32
C THR A 172 -19.97 9.47 12.83
N LEU A 173 -19.36 8.42 13.39
CA LEU A 173 -17.97 8.44 13.83
C LEU A 173 -16.99 8.70 12.68
N VAL A 174 -17.19 8.09 11.51
CA VAL A 174 -16.37 8.35 10.33
C VAL A 174 -16.50 9.80 9.86
N LYS A 175 -17.71 10.35 9.87
CA LYS A 175 -17.96 11.75 9.56
C LYS A 175 -17.25 12.68 10.56
N GLU A 176 -17.35 12.43 11.85
CA GLU A 176 -16.64 13.21 12.88
C GLU A 176 -15.13 13.15 12.69
N TRP A 177 -14.59 11.94 12.40
CA TRP A 177 -13.19 11.78 12.06
C TRP A 177 -12.79 12.65 10.85
N SER A 178 -13.59 12.61 9.77
CA SER A 178 -13.30 13.37 8.55
C SER A 178 -13.29 14.88 8.77
N LEU A 179 -14.08 15.38 9.72
CA LEU A 179 -14.10 16.80 10.10
C LEU A 179 -12.89 17.21 10.94
N ASN A 180 -12.29 16.28 11.68
CA ASN A 180 -11.20 16.55 12.61
C ASN A 180 -9.80 16.27 12.03
N ILE A 181 -9.70 15.49 10.94
CA ILE A 181 -8.41 15.20 10.32
C ILE A 181 -7.77 16.48 9.75
N GLN A 182 -6.47 16.62 9.93
CA GLN A 182 -5.71 17.73 9.35
C GLN A 182 -5.30 17.38 7.92
N SER A 183 -5.72 18.21 6.94
CA SER A 183 -5.33 18.00 5.56
C SER A 183 -3.82 18.13 5.38
N THR A 184 -3.23 17.15 4.70
CA THR A 184 -1.80 17.08 4.38
C THR A 184 -1.53 17.23 2.86
N ILE A 185 -2.55 17.56 2.07
CA ILE A 185 -2.44 17.58 0.61
C ILE A 185 -1.39 18.58 0.12
N SER A 186 -1.43 19.81 0.63
CA SER A 186 -0.44 20.84 0.26
C SER A 186 0.98 20.46 0.69
N ASP A 187 1.11 19.81 1.85
CA ASP A 187 2.39 19.32 2.35
C ASP A 187 2.95 18.21 1.43
N TRP A 188 2.08 17.28 0.98
CA TRP A 188 2.47 16.24 0.03
C TRP A 188 2.88 16.79 -1.33
N MET A 189 2.26 17.87 -1.81
CA MET A 189 2.71 18.52 -3.06
C MET A 189 4.13 19.05 -2.94
N VAL A 190 4.51 19.59 -1.77
CA VAL A 190 5.90 20.02 -1.49
C VAL A 190 6.84 18.81 -1.43
N VAL A 191 6.45 17.77 -0.70
CA VAL A 191 7.24 16.52 -0.61
C VAL A 191 7.46 15.90 -1.99
N GLN A 192 6.47 15.89 -2.87
CA GLN A 192 6.60 15.39 -4.23
C GLN A 192 7.66 16.12 -5.06
N VAL A 193 7.83 17.43 -4.85
CA VAL A 193 8.93 18.20 -5.49
C VAL A 193 10.27 17.69 -4.97
N ILE A 194 10.44 17.61 -3.65
CA ILE A 194 11.66 17.12 -3.02
C ILE A 194 11.98 15.68 -3.49
N PHE A 195 10.98 14.81 -3.53
CA PHE A 195 11.19 13.43 -4.01
C PHE A 195 11.66 13.36 -5.45
N ARG A 196 11.12 14.20 -6.36
CA ARG A 196 11.62 14.25 -7.74
C ARG A 196 13.09 14.65 -7.82
N GLU A 197 13.50 15.63 -7.03
CA GLU A 197 14.91 16.04 -6.92
C GLU A 197 15.78 14.88 -6.40
N GLN A 198 15.30 14.17 -5.37
CA GLN A 198 16.02 13.03 -4.82
C GLN A 198 16.11 11.85 -5.80
N ILE A 199 15.05 11.56 -6.57
CA ILE A 199 15.06 10.54 -7.62
C ILE A 199 16.03 10.92 -8.74
N GLN A 200 16.10 12.18 -9.14
CA GLN A 200 17.10 12.64 -10.11
C GLN A 200 18.53 12.39 -9.59
N LEU A 201 18.81 12.81 -8.35
CA LEU A 201 20.10 12.56 -7.69
C LEU A 201 20.42 11.06 -7.55
N LEU A 202 19.38 10.23 -7.38
CA LEU A 202 19.50 8.78 -7.35
C LEU A 202 19.95 8.25 -8.72
N PHE A 203 19.30 8.67 -9.81
CA PHE A 203 19.68 8.26 -11.17
C PHE A 203 21.06 8.73 -11.60
N ASP A 204 21.52 9.88 -11.12
CA ASP A 204 22.89 10.34 -11.33
C ASP A 204 23.94 9.35 -10.77
N LYS A 205 23.54 8.56 -9.77
CA LYS A 205 24.37 7.55 -9.11
C LYS A 205 24.12 6.12 -9.60
N ARG A 206 23.27 5.90 -10.62
CA ARG A 206 22.84 4.56 -11.04
C ARG A 206 23.98 3.61 -11.44
N HIS A 207 25.13 4.14 -11.85
CA HIS A 207 26.33 3.37 -12.15
C HIS A 207 27.28 3.20 -10.94
N GLN A 208 26.82 3.57 -9.74
CA GLN A 208 27.54 3.42 -8.45
C GLN A 208 26.64 2.63 -7.50
N PRO A 209 26.61 1.28 -7.60
CA PRO A 209 25.60 0.43 -6.96
C PRO A 209 25.42 0.67 -5.47
N GLU A 210 26.50 0.77 -4.71
CA GLU A 210 26.44 0.98 -3.26
C GLU A 210 25.80 2.34 -2.89
N GLN A 211 26.17 3.40 -3.61
CA GLN A 211 25.59 4.73 -3.36
C GLN A 211 24.13 4.81 -3.81
N PHE A 212 23.80 4.18 -4.94
CA PHE A 212 22.43 4.06 -5.42
C PHE A 212 21.57 3.32 -4.41
N GLN A 213 21.98 2.13 -3.99
CA GLN A 213 21.22 1.32 -3.05
C GLN A 213 21.02 2.02 -1.70
N THR A 214 22.07 2.64 -1.15
CA THR A 214 21.99 3.40 0.10
C THR A 214 20.99 4.57 -0.03
N HIS A 215 21.04 5.31 -1.13
CA HIS A 215 20.13 6.43 -1.35
C HIS A 215 18.69 5.95 -1.58
N LEU A 216 18.49 4.87 -2.34
CA LEU A 216 17.17 4.28 -2.55
C LEU A 216 16.58 3.74 -1.23
N GLU A 217 17.38 3.07 -0.42
CA GLU A 217 16.96 2.63 0.92
C GLU A 217 16.52 3.81 1.79
N GLN A 218 17.28 4.91 1.78
CA GLN A 218 16.93 6.14 2.48
C GLN A 218 15.58 6.71 2.01
N LEU A 219 15.33 6.74 0.72
CA LEU A 219 14.07 7.23 0.15
C LEU A 219 12.87 6.37 0.54
N LEU A 220 13.04 5.04 0.54
CA LEU A 220 11.94 4.10 0.78
C LEU A 220 11.67 3.86 2.28
N LEU A 221 12.71 3.72 3.11
CA LEU A 221 12.56 3.37 4.52
C LEU A 221 12.62 4.55 5.47
N ASN A 222 13.26 5.64 5.07
CA ASN A 222 13.45 6.84 5.90
C ASN A 222 12.88 8.10 5.25
N SER A 223 11.82 7.95 4.49
CA SER A 223 11.17 9.05 3.76
C SER A 223 10.79 10.25 4.64
N GLU A 224 10.50 10.02 5.92
CA GLU A 224 10.20 11.06 6.90
C GLU A 224 11.36 12.06 7.10
N HIS A 225 12.58 11.71 6.69
CA HIS A 225 13.71 12.63 6.69
C HIS A 225 13.44 13.88 5.84
N TYR A 226 12.66 13.72 4.77
CA TYR A 226 12.33 14.78 3.82
C TYR A 226 11.07 15.58 4.19
N TYR A 227 10.38 15.22 5.28
CA TYR A 227 9.15 15.87 5.69
C TYR A 227 9.43 17.11 6.54
N SER A 228 8.65 18.17 6.31
CA SER A 228 8.68 19.34 7.17
C SER A 228 8.23 19.01 8.59
N PRO A 229 8.67 19.80 9.61
CA PRO A 229 8.15 19.63 10.97
C PRO A 229 6.62 19.73 11.06
N ILE A 230 6.00 20.58 10.21
CA ILE A 230 4.54 20.74 10.14
C ILE A 230 3.89 19.45 9.64
N LEU A 231 4.38 18.86 8.55
CA LEU A 231 3.85 17.60 8.03
C LEU A 231 3.99 16.49 9.06
N LYS A 232 5.15 16.37 9.72
CA LYS A 232 5.37 15.37 10.79
C LYS A 232 4.35 15.52 11.91
N ALA A 233 4.10 16.75 12.37
CA ALA A 233 3.10 17.02 13.40
C ALA A 233 1.68 16.65 12.96
N LYS A 234 1.28 17.03 11.74
CA LYS A 234 -0.02 16.64 11.16
C LYS A 234 -0.17 15.12 11.04
N LEU A 235 0.85 14.42 10.56
CA LEU A 235 0.83 12.96 10.43
C LEU A 235 0.73 12.26 11.78
N ALA A 236 1.43 12.75 12.81
CA ALA A 236 1.33 12.23 14.17
C ALA A 236 -0.09 12.43 14.73
N TYR A 237 -0.64 13.65 14.64
CA TYR A 237 -2.01 13.93 15.06
C TYR A 237 -3.05 13.07 14.33
N ASN A 238 -2.97 13.00 13.00
CA ASN A 238 -3.91 12.23 12.19
C ASN A 238 -3.85 10.73 12.51
N ARG A 239 -2.68 10.21 12.82
CA ARG A 239 -2.47 8.83 13.24
C ARG A 239 -3.17 8.51 14.56
N GLU A 240 -2.95 9.35 15.57
CA GLU A 240 -3.60 9.20 16.87
C GLU A 240 -5.12 9.34 16.76
N LEU A 241 -5.58 10.30 15.94
CA LEU A 241 -6.99 10.50 15.66
C LEU A 241 -7.61 9.24 15.04
N ALA A 242 -7.00 8.71 13.96
CA ALA A 242 -7.48 7.51 13.28
C ALA A 242 -7.54 6.30 14.21
N GLN A 243 -6.51 6.06 15.01
CA GLN A 243 -6.48 4.95 15.97
C GLN A 243 -7.63 5.01 16.98
N ARG A 244 -7.93 6.20 17.52
CA ARG A 244 -9.06 6.39 18.44
C ARG A 244 -10.39 6.08 17.78
N TYR A 245 -10.65 6.65 16.59
CA TYR A 245 -11.92 6.41 15.89
C TYR A 245 -12.08 4.94 15.44
N VAL A 246 -11.02 4.28 15.00
CA VAL A 246 -11.04 2.85 14.71
C VAL A 246 -11.46 2.04 15.94
N VAL A 247 -10.85 2.29 17.09
CA VAL A 247 -11.23 1.63 18.36
C VAL A 247 -12.70 1.88 18.71
N GLU A 248 -13.20 3.11 18.59
CA GLU A 248 -14.60 3.43 18.87
C GLU A 248 -15.57 2.70 17.92
N ILE A 249 -15.25 2.66 16.62
CA ILE A 249 -16.03 1.96 15.60
C ILE A 249 -16.07 0.44 15.89
N LEU A 250 -14.92 -0.14 16.23
CA LEU A 250 -14.83 -1.57 16.56
C LEU A 250 -15.58 -1.90 17.85
N ARG A 251 -15.55 -1.02 18.86
CA ARG A 251 -16.27 -1.21 20.14
C ARG A 251 -17.77 -1.35 19.97
N ILE A 252 -18.36 -0.65 19.01
CA ILE A 252 -19.80 -0.72 18.71
C ILE A 252 -20.14 -1.71 17.58
N SER A 253 -19.17 -2.55 17.17
CA SER A 253 -19.39 -3.51 16.09
C SER A 253 -20.47 -4.54 16.47
N LEU A 254 -21.34 -4.85 15.50
CA LEU A 254 -22.38 -5.85 15.65
C LEU A 254 -21.83 -7.27 15.52
N PRO A 255 -22.49 -8.30 16.08
CA PRO A 255 -22.06 -9.69 15.92
C PRO A 255 -21.87 -10.11 14.46
N LYS A 256 -22.75 -9.64 13.55
CA LYS A 256 -22.62 -9.91 12.09
C LYS A 256 -21.38 -9.29 11.49
N GLN A 257 -20.96 -8.11 11.96
CA GLN A 257 -19.74 -7.43 11.49
C GLN A 257 -18.49 -8.14 12.00
N GLN A 258 -18.48 -8.60 13.24
CA GLN A 258 -17.40 -9.42 13.78
C GLN A 258 -17.28 -10.77 13.06
N GLN A 259 -18.41 -11.36 12.65
CA GLN A 259 -18.41 -12.57 11.83
C GLN A 259 -17.85 -12.29 10.42
N HIS A 260 -18.26 -11.19 9.78
CA HIS A 260 -17.73 -10.78 8.48
C HIS A 260 -16.22 -10.56 8.55
N PHE A 261 -15.73 -9.83 9.54
CA PHE A 261 -14.30 -9.62 9.77
C PHE A 261 -13.51 -10.93 9.87
N ARG A 262 -14.03 -11.90 10.64
CA ARG A 262 -13.40 -13.22 10.75
C ARG A 262 -13.43 -14.00 9.44
N GLN A 263 -14.52 -13.86 8.66
CA GLN A 263 -14.59 -14.51 7.35
C GLN A 263 -13.55 -13.95 6.39
N GLU A 264 -13.43 -12.62 6.27
CA GLU A 264 -12.40 -11.97 5.45
C GLU A 264 -10.99 -12.43 5.86
N LEU A 265 -10.68 -12.47 7.15
CA LEU A 265 -9.41 -12.98 7.64
C LEU A 265 -9.19 -14.46 7.30
N GLN A 266 -10.23 -15.30 7.41
CA GLN A 266 -10.15 -16.70 7.06
C GLN A 266 -9.88 -16.91 5.58
N ASP A 267 -10.54 -16.13 4.72
CA ASP A 267 -10.33 -16.18 3.27
C ASP A 267 -8.87 -15.80 2.91
N TRP A 268 -8.32 -14.77 3.55
CA TRP A 268 -6.90 -14.41 3.41
C TRP A 268 -5.96 -15.49 3.93
N LYS A 269 -6.29 -16.11 5.07
CA LYS A 269 -5.51 -17.24 5.61
C LYS A 269 -5.49 -18.44 4.66
N GLU A 270 -6.63 -18.77 4.05
CA GLU A 270 -6.72 -19.84 3.07
C GLU A 270 -5.86 -19.57 1.85
N ILE A 271 -5.90 -18.32 1.30
CA ILE A 271 -5.02 -17.92 0.20
C ILE A 271 -3.55 -18.09 0.60
N GLY A 272 -3.16 -17.60 1.77
CA GLY A 272 -1.79 -17.73 2.28
C GLY A 272 -1.36 -19.18 2.45
N SER A 273 -2.21 -20.00 3.04
CA SER A 273 -1.94 -21.44 3.27
C SER A 273 -1.80 -22.22 1.95
N ASP A 274 -2.63 -21.90 0.97
CA ASP A 274 -2.54 -22.52 -0.36
C ASP A 274 -1.26 -22.14 -1.10
N LEU A 275 -0.82 -20.87 -0.98
CA LEU A 275 0.44 -20.41 -1.54
C LEU A 275 1.66 -21.06 -0.86
N LEU A 276 1.58 -21.34 0.44
CA LEU A 276 2.59 -22.11 1.17
C LEU A 276 2.66 -23.59 0.71
N ALA A 277 1.53 -24.19 0.35
CA ALA A 277 1.44 -25.57 -0.07
C ALA A 277 1.87 -25.78 -1.55
N THR A 278 1.95 -24.70 -2.33
CA THR A 278 2.34 -24.80 -3.75
C THR A 278 3.86 -24.81 -3.86
N ASN A 279 4.43 -25.93 -4.36
CA ASN A 279 5.87 -26.12 -4.59
C ASN A 279 6.37 -25.31 -5.80
#